data_95180fa6eca8f32b1e556d04f6fe98f3
#
_entry.id   95180fa6eca8f32b1e556d04f6fe98f3
#
_cell.length_a   1.000
_cell.length_b   1.000
_cell.length_c   1.000
_cell.angle_alpha   90.00
_cell.angle_beta   90.00
_cell.angle_gamma   90.00
#
_symmetry.space_group_name_H-M   'P 1'
#
loop_
_entity.id
_entity.type
_entity.pdbx_description
1 polymer ?
#
loop_
_entity_poly.entity_id
_entity_poly.type
_entity_poly.pdbx_seq_one_letter_code
_entity_poly.pdbx_strand_id
1 'polypeptide(L)'
;FTRDPATGAKKLMGEYLINAQGEDVVAGVRTPSPISHLKDQMPEVYDQFVEIATRLENYFRDMQDMEFTIEDGHLYMLQTRNGKRTAQAALQIACDLVDEGMITEQEAVLRVEPKQLDTLLHPQFDAAALKAAEVVGKGLAASPGSACGQIVFTAEEAEEMVKSGKMKKVVLVRLETSPEDIVGMQVSQGILTVRGGMTSHAAVVARGMGTCCVSGCGNDNEVKIDEEAKTFEINGHKFVEGDWISIDGSTGNIYGEQVATVAATGNKNFNRFMGWADAARQLLVMTNADNPRDAQQAVDLGAEGIGLCRTEHMFFAEDRIKAVREMICARTVEEREAALAKVEPFQQGDFEAMYRIMGERPMTIRYLDPPLHEFLPTKDEDIKELAADMGMTYEDLKNVVASLHEFNPMMGHRGCRLAVTYPEIAAMQTRAVIKAALNVSAETGHVITPHIMIPLVGEVKELKFVKDVVVKVADELIAAAGVDMKYQVGTMIEIPRAALTAGEIAKEAEFFSFGTNDLTQMTFGFSRDDAAKFLGAYYENKIYESDPFQHLDQVGVGKLVKMAAHDGRETRPDLGLGICGEHGGDPTSVEFCHNVGLDYVSCSPFRVPIARLAAAQAAIKKPRA
;
A
#
# COMPACT_ATOMS: atom_id res chain seq x y z
N PHE A 1 -34.19 -4.19 8.91
CA PHE A 1 -32.94 -4.80 9.34
C PHE A 1 -33.05 -5.29 10.78
N THR A 2 -32.57 -6.48 11.05
CA THR A 2 -32.54 -7.05 12.41
C THR A 2 -31.52 -6.36 13.33
N ARG A 3 -30.54 -5.69 12.76
CA ARG A 3 -29.55 -4.84 13.45
C ARG A 3 -29.33 -3.55 12.68
N ASP A 4 -28.79 -2.55 13.32
CA ASP A 4 -28.47 -1.28 12.67
C ASP A 4 -27.38 -1.48 11.61
N PRO A 5 -27.66 -1.26 10.32
CA PRO A 5 -26.70 -1.47 9.24
C PRO A 5 -25.58 -0.42 9.21
N ALA A 6 -25.72 0.68 9.94
CA ALA A 6 -24.70 1.72 10.04
C ALA A 6 -23.72 1.49 11.19
N THR A 7 -24.21 1.07 12.34
CA THR A 7 -23.42 0.94 13.58
C THR A 7 -23.21 -0.50 14.05
N GLY A 8 -24.05 -1.42 13.62
CA GLY A 8 -24.05 -2.81 14.07
C GLY A 8 -24.80 -3.04 15.39
N ALA A 9 -25.40 -2.00 15.97
CA ALA A 9 -26.16 -2.14 17.22
C ALA A 9 -27.31 -3.15 17.07
N LYS A 10 -27.49 -3.99 18.08
CA LYS A 10 -28.58 -5.00 18.12
C LYS A 10 -29.93 -4.32 18.37
N LYS A 11 -30.44 -3.65 17.36
CA LYS A 11 -31.70 -2.92 17.37
C LYS A 11 -32.39 -3.10 16.03
N LEU A 12 -33.67 -3.46 16.06
CA LEU A 12 -34.49 -3.54 14.87
C LEU A 12 -34.61 -2.15 14.22
N MET A 13 -34.23 -2.06 12.96
CA MET A 13 -34.24 -0.83 12.16
C MET A 13 -35.07 -1.03 10.92
N GLY A 14 -35.93 -0.08 10.61
CA GLY A 14 -36.75 -0.14 9.42
C GLY A 14 -37.78 0.97 9.35
N GLU A 15 -38.47 0.97 8.24
CA GLU A 15 -39.47 1.99 7.89
C GLU A 15 -40.69 1.31 7.27
N TYR A 16 -41.85 1.94 7.41
CA TYR A 16 -43.07 1.49 6.78
C TYR A 16 -43.94 2.67 6.33
N LEU A 17 -44.81 2.45 5.37
CA LEU A 17 -45.81 3.40 4.89
C LEU A 17 -47.20 2.73 4.90
N ILE A 18 -48.22 3.52 5.30
CA ILE A 18 -49.61 3.09 5.25
C ILE A 18 -50.19 3.39 3.86
N ASN A 19 -50.97 2.47 3.30
CA ASN A 19 -51.58 2.58 1.99
C ASN A 19 -50.58 2.95 0.89
N ALA A 20 -49.50 2.15 0.78
CA ALA A 20 -48.41 2.39 -0.13
C ALA A 20 -47.97 1.12 -0.86
N GLN A 21 -47.31 1.29 -1.98
CA GLN A 21 -46.54 0.24 -2.64
C GLN A 21 -45.09 0.27 -2.16
N GLY A 22 -44.38 -0.85 -2.28
CA GLY A 22 -42.97 -0.94 -1.86
C GLY A 22 -42.09 0.12 -2.54
N GLU A 23 -42.38 0.47 -3.76
CA GLU A 23 -41.71 1.50 -4.56
C GLU A 23 -41.83 2.89 -3.92
N ASP A 24 -42.93 3.20 -3.24
CA ASP A 24 -43.15 4.49 -2.59
C ASP A 24 -42.21 4.72 -1.42
N VAL A 25 -41.76 3.65 -0.75
CA VAL A 25 -40.78 3.71 0.34
C VAL A 25 -39.39 4.08 -0.21
N VAL A 26 -39.03 3.49 -1.35
CA VAL A 26 -37.72 3.66 -1.97
C VAL A 26 -37.62 4.98 -2.75
N ALA A 27 -38.72 5.38 -3.41
CA ALA A 27 -38.74 6.58 -4.24
C ALA A 27 -38.70 7.92 -3.50
N GLY A 28 -38.89 7.89 -2.15
CA GLY A 28 -38.83 9.09 -1.33
C GLY A 28 -39.95 10.11 -1.56
N VAL A 29 -41.03 9.74 -2.26
CA VAL A 29 -42.16 10.62 -2.54
C VAL A 29 -42.98 10.90 -1.29
N ARG A 30 -43.00 9.99 -0.35
CA ARG A 30 -43.70 10.08 0.95
C ARG A 30 -42.72 9.81 2.07
N THR A 31 -42.87 10.47 3.20
CA THR A 31 -42.02 10.27 4.39
C THR A 31 -42.47 9.01 5.14
N PRO A 32 -41.64 7.96 5.22
CA PRO A 32 -41.98 6.75 5.96
C PRO A 32 -41.89 6.95 7.47
N SER A 33 -42.63 6.12 8.21
CA SER A 33 -42.57 6.06 9.67
C SER A 33 -41.55 5.02 10.12
N PRO A 34 -40.79 5.26 11.21
CA PRO A 34 -39.92 4.25 11.78
C PRO A 34 -40.68 2.99 12.20
N ILE A 35 -40.06 1.83 12.03
CA ILE A 35 -40.69 0.54 12.38
C ILE A 35 -41.12 0.47 13.85
N SER A 36 -40.46 1.19 14.76
CA SER A 36 -40.82 1.26 16.18
C SER A 36 -42.21 1.82 16.43
N HIS A 37 -42.71 2.70 15.54
CA HIS A 37 -44.06 3.25 15.67
C HIS A 37 -45.15 2.21 15.34
N LEU A 38 -44.81 1.13 14.64
CA LEU A 38 -45.74 0.04 14.38
C LEU A 38 -46.21 -0.64 15.67
N LYS A 39 -45.38 -0.60 16.72
CA LYS A 39 -45.71 -1.13 18.03
C LYS A 39 -46.92 -0.44 18.64
N ASP A 40 -47.07 0.86 18.43
CA ASP A 40 -48.18 1.66 18.95
C ASP A 40 -49.45 1.50 18.09
N GLN A 41 -49.25 1.34 16.76
CA GLN A 41 -50.36 1.25 15.81
C GLN A 41 -50.95 -0.16 15.70
N MET A 42 -50.07 -1.18 15.67
CA MET A 42 -50.44 -2.59 15.49
C MET A 42 -49.54 -3.47 16.37
N PRO A 43 -49.75 -3.48 17.71
CA PRO A 43 -48.83 -4.15 18.64
C PRO A 43 -48.69 -5.65 18.37
N GLU A 44 -49.78 -6.35 18.04
CA GLU A 44 -49.74 -7.80 17.75
C GLU A 44 -48.93 -8.11 16.47
N VAL A 45 -49.09 -7.30 15.45
CA VAL A 45 -48.33 -7.43 14.19
C VAL A 45 -46.85 -7.11 14.41
N TYR A 46 -46.56 -6.09 15.21
CA TYR A 46 -45.19 -5.75 15.59
C TYR A 46 -44.51 -6.90 16.34
N ASP A 47 -45.17 -7.48 17.31
CA ASP A 47 -44.63 -8.60 18.09
C ASP A 47 -44.40 -9.83 17.21
N GLN A 48 -45.29 -10.12 16.27
CA GLN A 48 -45.13 -11.17 15.27
C GLN A 48 -43.94 -10.88 14.36
N PHE A 49 -43.77 -9.62 13.93
CA PHE A 49 -42.64 -9.21 13.10
C PHE A 49 -41.31 -9.40 13.85
N VAL A 50 -41.22 -9.00 15.11
CA VAL A 50 -40.02 -9.18 15.96
C VAL A 50 -39.68 -10.67 16.13
N GLU A 51 -40.69 -11.53 16.34
CA GLU A 51 -40.50 -12.98 16.44
C GLU A 51 -39.93 -13.56 15.14
N ILE A 52 -40.50 -13.18 13.98
CA ILE A 52 -40.04 -13.63 12.68
C ILE A 52 -38.60 -13.11 12.41
N ALA A 53 -38.33 -11.84 12.71
CA ALA A 53 -36.99 -11.25 12.53
C ALA A 53 -35.93 -12.01 13.34
N THR A 54 -36.23 -12.32 14.60
CA THR A 54 -35.35 -13.10 15.49
C THR A 54 -35.12 -14.51 14.96
N ARG A 55 -36.18 -15.14 14.46
CA ARG A 55 -36.13 -16.49 13.90
C ARG A 55 -35.27 -16.53 12.63
N LEU A 56 -35.42 -15.55 11.75
CA LEU A 56 -34.64 -15.45 10.51
C LEU A 56 -33.16 -15.18 10.81
N GLU A 57 -32.86 -14.26 11.71
CA GLU A 57 -31.48 -13.98 12.11
C GLU A 57 -30.81 -15.22 12.70
N ASN A 58 -31.49 -15.95 13.58
CA ASN A 58 -30.97 -17.18 14.18
C ASN A 58 -30.79 -18.30 13.14
N TYR A 59 -31.71 -18.42 12.19
CA TYR A 59 -31.64 -19.44 11.14
C TYR A 59 -30.47 -19.19 10.17
N PHE A 60 -30.34 -17.96 9.67
CA PHE A 60 -29.27 -17.59 8.76
C PHE A 60 -27.94 -17.27 9.49
N ARG A 61 -27.99 -17.13 10.79
CA ARG A 61 -26.84 -16.77 11.64
C ARG A 61 -26.14 -15.50 11.17
N ASP A 62 -26.92 -14.52 10.73
CA ASP A 62 -26.47 -13.22 10.25
C ASP A 62 -27.61 -12.21 10.29
N MET A 63 -27.25 -10.92 10.34
CA MET A 63 -28.19 -9.80 10.22
C MET A 63 -29.01 -9.93 8.94
N GLN A 64 -30.32 -9.78 9.06
CA GLN A 64 -31.24 -9.89 7.94
C GLN A 64 -31.81 -8.53 7.54
N ASP A 65 -31.94 -8.33 6.22
CA ASP A 65 -32.71 -7.28 5.58
C ASP A 65 -34.01 -7.92 5.07
N MET A 66 -35.15 -7.39 5.52
CA MET A 66 -36.45 -8.00 5.32
C MET A 66 -37.40 -7.03 4.67
N GLU A 67 -38.23 -7.55 3.77
CA GLU A 67 -39.35 -6.83 3.17
C GLU A 67 -40.66 -7.48 3.61
N PHE A 68 -41.66 -6.67 3.92
CA PHE A 68 -42.95 -7.16 4.40
C PHE A 68 -44.10 -6.29 3.92
N THR A 69 -45.31 -6.83 3.98
CA THR A 69 -46.56 -6.10 3.81
C THR A 69 -47.56 -6.54 4.88
N ILE A 70 -48.51 -5.68 5.17
CA ILE A 70 -49.61 -5.94 6.08
C ILE A 70 -50.91 -5.68 5.34
N GLU A 71 -51.81 -6.66 5.29
CA GLU A 71 -53.10 -6.57 4.67
C GLU A 71 -54.15 -7.10 5.64
N ASP A 72 -55.18 -6.32 5.88
CA ASP A 72 -56.28 -6.65 6.81
C ASP A 72 -55.79 -7.15 8.20
N GLY A 73 -54.75 -6.51 8.70
CA GLY A 73 -54.16 -6.88 10.01
C GLY A 73 -53.26 -8.12 10.00
N HIS A 74 -53.04 -8.71 8.84
CA HIS A 74 -52.16 -9.88 8.71
C HIS A 74 -50.79 -9.49 8.14
N LEU A 75 -49.72 -9.99 8.74
CA LEU A 75 -48.37 -9.80 8.31
C LEU A 75 -47.93 -10.82 7.27
N TYR A 76 -47.37 -10.34 6.15
CA TYR A 76 -46.81 -11.18 5.08
C TYR A 76 -45.36 -10.80 4.87
N MET A 77 -44.46 -11.78 5.00
CA MET A 77 -43.05 -11.60 4.65
C MET A 77 -42.86 -11.81 3.15
N LEU A 78 -42.25 -10.85 2.48
CA LEU A 78 -42.05 -10.86 1.04
C LEU A 78 -40.66 -11.35 0.66
N GLN A 79 -39.64 -10.90 1.38
CA GLN A 79 -38.25 -11.25 1.08
C GLN A 79 -37.39 -11.12 2.35
N THR A 80 -36.36 -11.96 2.43
CA THR A 80 -35.25 -11.81 3.38
C THR A 80 -33.93 -12.07 2.67
N ARG A 81 -32.90 -11.33 3.08
CA ARG A 81 -31.53 -11.47 2.60
C ARG A 81 -30.55 -11.06 3.70
N ASN A 82 -29.29 -11.48 3.56
CA ASN A 82 -28.24 -10.96 4.44
C ASN A 82 -28.11 -9.44 4.21
N GLY A 83 -28.16 -8.68 5.30
CA GLY A 83 -28.21 -7.22 5.23
C GLY A 83 -26.87 -6.61 4.79
N LYS A 84 -26.94 -5.70 3.82
CA LYS A 84 -25.80 -4.83 3.49
C LYS A 84 -25.53 -3.90 4.66
N ARG A 85 -24.26 -3.66 4.95
CA ARG A 85 -23.82 -2.94 6.13
C ARG A 85 -22.53 -2.16 5.89
N THR A 86 -22.28 -1.16 6.74
CA THR A 86 -21.01 -0.44 6.73
C THR A 86 -19.87 -1.33 7.26
N ALA A 87 -18.63 -0.92 7.02
CA ALA A 87 -17.46 -1.62 7.55
C ALA A 87 -17.48 -1.70 9.10
N GLN A 88 -17.85 -0.61 9.76
CA GLN A 88 -18.01 -0.56 11.21
C GLN A 88 -19.06 -1.56 11.70
N ALA A 89 -20.23 -1.58 11.05
CA ALA A 89 -21.30 -2.50 11.39
C ALA A 89 -20.89 -3.96 11.13
N ALA A 90 -20.21 -4.24 10.04
CA ALA A 90 -19.70 -5.59 9.73
C ALA A 90 -18.80 -6.13 10.85
N LEU A 91 -17.87 -5.32 11.32
CA LEU A 91 -16.97 -5.67 12.41
C LEU A 91 -17.73 -5.88 13.74
N GLN A 92 -18.61 -4.96 14.09
CA GLN A 92 -19.41 -5.03 15.31
C GLN A 92 -20.31 -6.26 15.33
N ILE A 93 -21.02 -6.51 14.24
CA ILE A 93 -21.94 -7.66 14.10
C ILE A 93 -21.16 -8.97 14.16
N ALA A 94 -20.02 -9.08 13.47
CA ALA A 94 -19.20 -10.28 13.50
C ALA A 94 -18.76 -10.63 14.93
N CYS A 95 -18.29 -9.64 15.70
CA CYS A 95 -17.91 -9.83 17.09
C CYS A 95 -19.10 -10.20 17.98
N ASP A 96 -20.22 -9.51 17.83
CA ASP A 96 -21.44 -9.76 18.62
C ASP A 96 -22.00 -11.16 18.36
N LEU A 97 -22.01 -11.63 17.12
CA LEU A 97 -22.48 -12.97 16.76
C LEU A 97 -21.61 -14.08 17.37
N VAL A 98 -20.31 -13.84 17.50
CA VAL A 98 -19.42 -14.76 18.24
C VAL A 98 -19.74 -14.76 19.72
N ASP A 99 -19.91 -13.59 20.32
CA ASP A 99 -20.26 -13.46 21.75
C ASP A 99 -21.61 -14.09 22.10
N GLU A 100 -22.56 -14.04 21.16
CA GLU A 100 -23.87 -14.67 21.27
C GLU A 100 -23.84 -16.19 21.04
N GLY A 101 -22.68 -16.74 20.68
CA GLY A 101 -22.51 -18.17 20.38
C GLY A 101 -23.14 -18.61 19.06
N MET A 102 -23.48 -17.67 18.19
CA MET A 102 -24.17 -17.92 16.92
C MET A 102 -23.22 -18.39 15.82
N ILE A 103 -22.01 -17.87 15.81
CA ILE A 103 -20.94 -18.22 14.86
C ILE A 103 -19.61 -18.46 15.58
N THR A 104 -18.70 -19.17 14.92
CA THR A 104 -17.33 -19.34 15.41
C THR A 104 -16.47 -18.13 15.07
N GLU A 105 -15.30 -18.02 15.70
CA GLU A 105 -14.30 -16.99 15.38
C GLU A 105 -13.86 -17.06 13.91
N GLN A 106 -13.67 -18.27 13.37
CA GLN A 106 -13.30 -18.47 11.96
C GLN A 106 -14.43 -18.04 11.02
N GLU A 107 -15.68 -18.34 11.35
CA GLU A 107 -16.84 -17.88 10.58
C GLU A 107 -16.94 -16.35 10.61
N ALA A 108 -16.64 -15.71 11.73
CA ALA A 108 -16.60 -14.26 11.86
C ALA A 108 -15.54 -13.63 10.95
N VAL A 109 -14.35 -14.22 10.88
CA VAL A 109 -13.26 -13.76 9.99
C VAL A 109 -13.69 -13.75 8.53
N LEU A 110 -14.51 -14.69 8.10
CA LEU A 110 -15.06 -14.76 6.73
C LEU A 110 -16.17 -13.74 6.44
N ARG A 111 -16.75 -13.11 7.49
CA ARG A 111 -17.90 -12.19 7.37
C ARG A 111 -17.51 -10.75 7.01
N VAL A 112 -16.26 -10.37 7.19
CA VAL A 112 -15.74 -9.03 6.89
C VAL A 112 -14.88 -9.08 5.63
N GLU A 113 -15.21 -8.26 4.65
CA GLU A 113 -14.39 -8.17 3.43
C GLU A 113 -13.08 -7.42 3.74
N PRO A 114 -11.92 -7.91 3.26
CA PRO A 114 -10.64 -7.23 3.53
C PRO A 114 -10.62 -5.75 3.16
N LYS A 115 -11.27 -5.37 2.06
CA LYS A 115 -11.36 -3.97 1.62
C LYS A 115 -12.12 -3.06 2.61
N GLN A 116 -13.03 -3.61 3.41
CA GLN A 116 -13.75 -2.84 4.43
C GLN A 116 -12.83 -2.33 5.54
N LEU A 117 -11.69 -2.99 5.76
CA LEU A 117 -10.70 -2.55 6.75
C LEU A 117 -10.07 -1.21 6.38
N ASP A 118 -9.95 -0.88 5.09
CA ASP A 118 -9.43 0.42 4.66
C ASP A 118 -10.24 1.58 5.27
N THR A 119 -11.56 1.46 5.26
CA THR A 119 -12.45 2.48 5.84
C THR A 119 -12.25 2.66 7.34
N LEU A 120 -11.89 1.59 8.05
CA LEU A 120 -11.67 1.63 9.49
C LEU A 120 -10.31 2.19 9.91
N LEU A 121 -9.34 2.19 8.99
CA LEU A 121 -7.96 2.63 9.24
C LEU A 121 -7.71 4.10 8.90
N HIS A 122 -8.63 4.76 8.20
CA HIS A 122 -8.47 6.13 7.71
C HIS A 122 -9.55 7.04 8.30
N PRO A 123 -9.29 8.35 8.42
CA PRO A 123 -10.30 9.33 8.82
C PRO A 123 -11.53 9.26 7.91
N GLN A 124 -12.70 9.48 8.48
CA GLN A 124 -13.99 9.50 7.78
C GLN A 124 -14.68 10.85 8.01
N PHE A 125 -15.58 11.23 7.10
CA PHE A 125 -16.44 12.39 7.34
C PHE A 125 -17.47 12.10 8.43
N ASP A 126 -17.78 13.14 9.22
CA ASP A 126 -18.94 13.10 10.09
C ASP A 126 -20.22 12.93 9.25
N ALA A 127 -21.06 11.97 9.61
CA ALA A 127 -22.22 11.60 8.80
C ALA A 127 -23.24 12.73 8.65
N ALA A 128 -23.43 13.55 9.69
CA ALA A 128 -24.36 14.69 9.64
C ALA A 128 -23.80 15.82 8.77
N ALA A 129 -22.51 16.12 8.91
CA ALA A 129 -21.84 17.11 8.09
C ALA A 129 -21.83 16.70 6.60
N LEU A 130 -21.62 15.43 6.30
CA LEU A 130 -21.60 14.92 4.94
C LEU A 130 -22.97 15.04 4.24
N LYS A 131 -24.06 14.81 4.95
CA LYS A 131 -25.42 14.94 4.41
C LYS A 131 -25.76 16.38 3.97
N ALA A 132 -25.17 17.38 4.63
CA ALA A 132 -25.38 18.78 4.33
C ALA A 132 -24.47 19.31 3.22
N ALA A 133 -23.43 18.54 2.84
CA ALA A 133 -22.42 18.97 1.89
C ALA A 133 -22.83 18.70 0.43
N GLU A 134 -22.44 19.62 -0.45
CA GLU A 134 -22.69 19.52 -1.89
C GLU A 134 -21.45 18.99 -2.63
N VAL A 135 -21.65 17.98 -3.48
CA VAL A 135 -20.59 17.48 -4.37
C VAL A 135 -20.41 18.44 -5.53
N VAL A 136 -19.23 19.05 -5.62
CA VAL A 136 -18.88 19.99 -6.71
C VAL A 136 -18.18 19.29 -7.89
N GLY A 137 -17.66 18.09 -7.68
CA GLY A 137 -17.02 17.29 -8.72
C GLY A 137 -16.63 15.91 -8.21
N LYS A 138 -16.13 15.09 -9.12
CA LYS A 138 -15.70 13.72 -8.82
C LYS A 138 -14.44 13.36 -9.60
N GLY A 139 -13.47 12.76 -8.92
CA GLY A 139 -12.28 12.17 -9.52
C GLY A 139 -12.19 10.70 -9.21
N LEU A 140 -11.02 10.12 -9.43
CA LEU A 140 -10.73 8.74 -9.11
C LEU A 140 -10.46 8.58 -7.61
N ALA A 141 -11.07 7.57 -7.00
CA ALA A 141 -10.82 7.16 -5.63
C ALA A 141 -9.43 6.51 -5.51
N ALA A 142 -8.38 7.33 -5.44
CA ALA A 142 -7.00 6.89 -5.60
C ALA A 142 -6.35 6.38 -4.31
N SER A 143 -6.68 6.98 -3.17
CA SER A 143 -6.25 6.52 -1.85
C SER A 143 -7.34 6.82 -0.83
N PRO A 144 -7.74 5.83 0.00
CA PRO A 144 -8.93 5.94 0.83
C PRO A 144 -8.80 6.96 1.96
N GLY A 145 -9.94 7.30 2.55
CA GLY A 145 -10.07 8.24 3.65
C GLY A 145 -10.77 9.53 3.23
N SER A 146 -11.09 10.32 4.24
CA SER A 146 -11.73 11.64 4.06
C SER A 146 -10.78 12.73 4.54
N ALA A 147 -10.62 13.76 3.75
CA ALA A 147 -9.75 14.89 4.08
C ALA A 147 -10.48 16.22 3.95
N CYS A 148 -10.19 17.11 4.87
CA CYS A 148 -10.65 18.50 4.85
C CYS A 148 -9.47 19.41 5.17
N GLY A 149 -9.26 20.44 4.39
CA GLY A 149 -8.18 21.39 4.62
C GLY A 149 -8.28 22.61 3.72
N GLN A 150 -7.38 23.55 3.97
CA GLN A 150 -7.23 24.74 3.15
C GLN A 150 -6.35 24.46 1.95
N ILE A 151 -6.72 24.96 0.79
CA ILE A 151 -6.03 24.72 -0.47
C ILE A 151 -4.65 25.36 -0.46
N VAL A 152 -3.65 24.57 -0.86
CA VAL A 152 -2.30 25.02 -1.25
C VAL A 152 -1.95 24.41 -2.60
N PHE A 153 -1.13 25.11 -3.39
CA PHE A 153 -0.85 24.73 -4.77
C PHE A 153 0.56 24.19 -5.01
N THR A 154 1.45 24.33 -4.04
CA THR A 154 2.82 23.77 -4.12
C THR A 154 3.19 22.98 -2.87
N ALA A 155 4.13 22.05 -3.01
CA ALA A 155 4.62 21.27 -1.90
C ALA A 155 5.34 22.11 -0.85
N GLU A 156 6.10 23.09 -1.30
CA GLU A 156 6.83 24.05 -0.45
C GLU A 156 5.86 24.89 0.38
N GLU A 157 4.78 25.36 -0.23
CA GLU A 157 3.72 26.10 0.50
C GLU A 157 3.03 25.22 1.53
N ALA A 158 2.72 23.98 1.20
CA ALA A 158 2.13 23.04 2.15
C ALA A 158 3.01 22.91 3.40
N GLU A 159 4.30 22.69 3.19
CA GLU A 159 5.27 22.57 4.27
C GLU A 159 5.39 23.87 5.10
N GLU A 160 5.54 25.00 4.43
CA GLU A 160 5.65 26.31 5.10
C GLU A 160 4.42 26.67 5.91
N MET A 161 3.22 26.51 5.34
CA MET A 161 1.96 26.87 5.99
C MET A 161 1.68 26.01 7.22
N VAL A 162 1.97 24.70 7.14
CA VAL A 162 1.80 23.78 8.28
C VAL A 162 2.86 24.03 9.35
N LYS A 163 4.14 24.15 9.00
CA LYS A 163 5.22 24.39 9.95
C LYS A 163 5.11 25.75 10.66
N SER A 164 4.69 26.79 9.95
CA SER A 164 4.48 28.13 10.54
C SER A 164 3.21 28.22 11.38
N GLY A 165 2.31 27.26 11.27
CA GLY A 165 1.00 27.27 11.94
C GLY A 165 -0.02 28.22 11.31
N LYS A 166 0.27 28.83 10.17
CA LYS A 166 -0.67 29.69 9.43
C LYS A 166 -1.89 28.91 8.95
N MET A 167 -1.67 27.68 8.47
CA MET A 167 -2.72 26.73 8.12
C MET A 167 -2.45 25.41 8.83
N LYS A 168 -3.37 24.99 9.68
CA LYS A 168 -3.19 23.73 10.45
C LYS A 168 -3.49 22.49 9.65
N LYS A 169 -4.38 22.61 8.67
CA LYS A 169 -4.81 21.51 7.79
C LYS A 169 -4.81 22.00 6.36
N VAL A 170 -4.06 21.37 5.50
CA VAL A 170 -3.98 21.73 4.08
C VAL A 170 -4.36 20.55 3.19
N VAL A 171 -4.94 20.87 2.04
CA VAL A 171 -5.14 19.95 0.91
C VAL A 171 -4.29 20.45 -0.23
N LEU A 172 -3.38 19.62 -0.70
CA LEU A 172 -2.50 19.93 -1.81
C LEU A 172 -3.24 19.71 -3.14
N VAL A 173 -3.45 20.79 -3.89
CA VAL A 173 -4.12 20.76 -5.19
C VAL A 173 -3.10 21.02 -6.29
N ARG A 174 -2.88 20.04 -7.15
CA ARG A 174 -1.88 20.09 -8.20
C ARG A 174 -2.47 19.69 -9.55
N LEU A 175 -1.84 20.15 -10.62
CA LEU A 175 -2.11 19.59 -11.95
C LEU A 175 -1.74 18.09 -11.97
N GLU A 176 -0.54 17.78 -11.51
CA GLU A 176 0.00 16.45 -11.25
C GLU A 176 1.12 16.55 -10.21
N THR A 177 1.48 15.48 -9.54
CA THR A 177 2.59 15.45 -8.58
C THR A 177 3.83 14.78 -9.16
N SER A 178 4.98 15.17 -8.65
CA SER A 178 6.29 14.60 -8.96
C SER A 178 6.99 14.12 -7.68
N PRO A 179 8.12 13.39 -7.77
CA PRO A 179 8.89 12.99 -6.60
C PRO A 179 9.33 14.15 -5.69
N GLU A 180 9.48 15.34 -6.23
CA GLU A 180 9.83 16.55 -5.49
C GLU A 180 8.72 17.01 -4.54
N ASP A 181 7.47 16.63 -4.81
CA ASP A 181 6.30 17.01 -4.02
C ASP A 181 6.12 16.19 -2.72
N ILE A 182 6.93 15.15 -2.50
CA ILE A 182 6.75 14.20 -1.39
C ILE A 182 6.67 14.89 -0.03
N VAL A 183 7.49 15.90 0.23
CA VAL A 183 7.50 16.60 1.53
C VAL A 183 6.18 17.32 1.78
N GLY A 184 5.66 18.00 0.76
CA GLY A 184 4.36 18.65 0.83
C GLY A 184 3.19 17.68 0.95
N MET A 185 3.29 16.54 0.26
CA MET A 185 2.29 15.47 0.37
C MET A 185 2.22 14.89 1.79
N GLN A 186 3.36 14.75 2.47
CA GLN A 186 3.43 14.20 3.83
C GLN A 186 2.73 15.06 4.89
N VAL A 187 2.75 16.36 4.74
CA VAL A 187 2.12 17.29 5.70
C VAL A 187 0.66 17.59 5.37
N SER A 188 0.21 17.22 4.19
CA SER A 188 -1.16 17.46 3.71
C SER A 188 -2.15 16.45 4.28
N GLN A 189 -3.36 16.90 4.56
CA GLN A 189 -4.48 16.02 4.95
C GLN A 189 -4.97 15.18 3.77
N GLY A 190 -4.91 15.73 2.58
CA GLY A 190 -5.31 15.09 1.35
C GLY A 190 -4.65 15.70 0.12
N ILE A 191 -4.70 14.95 -0.97
CA ILE A 191 -4.09 15.31 -2.25
C ILE A 191 -5.16 15.23 -3.33
N LEU A 192 -5.30 16.30 -4.10
CA LEU A 192 -6.21 16.40 -5.24
C LEU A 192 -5.40 16.72 -6.48
N THR A 193 -5.47 15.88 -7.51
CA THR A 193 -4.82 16.15 -8.80
C THR A 193 -5.83 16.24 -9.93
N VAL A 194 -5.56 17.13 -10.88
CA VAL A 194 -6.37 17.30 -12.08
C VAL A 194 -6.11 16.17 -13.07
N ARG A 195 -4.85 15.78 -13.22
CA ARG A 195 -4.39 14.67 -14.07
C ARG A 195 -3.96 13.47 -13.23
N GLY A 196 -3.93 12.33 -13.85
CA GLY A 196 -3.42 11.10 -13.27
C GLY A 196 -4.48 10.03 -13.09
N GLY A 197 -4.03 8.78 -13.17
CA GLY A 197 -4.83 7.59 -12.95
C GLY A 197 -4.51 6.93 -11.61
N MET A 198 -5.02 5.71 -11.42
CA MET A 198 -4.80 4.90 -10.22
C MET A 198 -3.34 4.48 -10.01
N THR A 199 -2.53 4.55 -11.06
CA THR A 199 -1.10 4.23 -11.03
C THR A 199 -0.20 5.47 -11.13
N SER A 200 -0.78 6.69 -11.08
CA SER A 200 -0.02 7.93 -11.08
C SER A 200 0.85 8.07 -9.83
N HIS A 201 1.87 8.90 -9.91
CA HIS A 201 2.74 9.21 -8.77
C HIS A 201 1.94 9.63 -7.53
N ALA A 202 0.98 10.54 -7.69
CA ALA A 202 0.12 10.97 -6.57
C ALA A 202 -0.63 9.80 -5.92
N ALA A 203 -1.25 8.94 -6.72
CA ALA A 203 -2.02 7.80 -6.24
C ALA A 203 -1.14 6.78 -5.49
N VAL A 204 0.00 6.42 -6.05
CA VAL A 204 0.92 5.42 -5.48
C VAL A 204 1.53 5.92 -4.18
N VAL A 205 2.05 7.15 -4.17
CA VAL A 205 2.67 7.74 -3.00
C VAL A 205 1.66 7.98 -1.88
N ALA A 206 0.47 8.50 -2.21
CA ALA A 206 -0.59 8.71 -1.22
C ALA A 206 -1.02 7.40 -0.54
N ARG A 207 -1.19 6.33 -1.30
CA ARG A 207 -1.48 5.00 -0.72
C ARG A 207 -0.36 4.51 0.20
N GLY A 208 0.89 4.69 -0.21
CA GLY A 208 2.03 4.35 0.63
C GLY A 208 2.10 5.14 1.93
N MET A 209 1.67 6.39 1.92
CA MET A 209 1.62 7.27 3.10
C MET A 209 0.34 7.11 3.94
N GLY A 210 -0.67 6.42 3.42
CA GLY A 210 -2.00 6.38 4.03
C GLY A 210 -2.73 7.73 4.00
N THR A 211 -2.41 8.58 3.03
CA THR A 211 -3.02 9.89 2.85
C THR A 211 -4.15 9.82 1.84
N CYS A 212 -5.28 10.46 2.16
CA CYS A 212 -6.42 10.56 1.25
C CYS A 212 -6.00 11.18 -0.09
N CYS A 213 -6.42 10.56 -1.20
CA CYS A 213 -6.13 11.09 -2.53
C CYS A 213 -7.29 10.89 -3.48
N VAL A 214 -7.66 11.98 -4.16
CA VAL A 214 -8.54 11.98 -5.33
C VAL A 214 -7.70 12.42 -6.52
N SER A 215 -7.57 11.59 -7.54
CA SER A 215 -6.75 11.91 -8.72
C SER A 215 -7.60 12.02 -9.99
N GLY A 216 -7.06 12.71 -10.99
CA GLY A 216 -7.68 12.76 -12.31
C GLY A 216 -9.05 13.47 -12.33
N CYS A 217 -9.29 14.45 -11.49
CA CYS A 217 -10.59 15.15 -11.46
C CYS A 217 -10.89 15.93 -12.75
N GLY A 218 -9.88 16.16 -13.59
CA GLY A 218 -10.07 16.80 -14.91
C GLY A 218 -10.63 15.87 -15.99
N ASN A 219 -10.73 14.56 -15.75
CA ASN A 219 -11.17 13.61 -16.75
C ASN A 219 -12.66 13.76 -17.11
N ASP A 220 -13.51 13.92 -16.08
CA ASP A 220 -14.98 13.95 -16.24
C ASP A 220 -15.60 15.28 -15.79
N ASN A 221 -14.78 16.29 -15.47
CA ASN A 221 -15.23 17.60 -15.01
C ASN A 221 -14.58 18.71 -15.82
N GLU A 222 -15.26 19.87 -15.89
CA GLU A 222 -14.64 21.09 -16.41
C GLU A 222 -13.75 21.69 -15.32
N VAL A 223 -12.42 21.60 -15.49
CA VAL A 223 -11.42 22.05 -14.52
C VAL A 223 -10.46 23.04 -15.14
N LYS A 224 -10.21 24.13 -14.40
CA LYS A 224 -9.13 25.09 -14.69
C LYS A 224 -8.26 25.21 -13.45
N ILE A 225 -6.97 25.01 -13.61
CA ILE A 225 -5.98 25.20 -12.55
C ILE A 225 -4.87 26.13 -13.05
N ASP A 226 -4.50 27.09 -12.22
CA ASP A 226 -3.34 27.95 -12.40
C ASP A 226 -2.54 27.96 -11.09
N GLU A 227 -1.46 27.20 -11.06
CA GLU A 227 -0.64 27.01 -9.87
C GLU A 227 0.16 28.27 -9.51
N GLU A 228 0.51 29.10 -10.52
CA GLU A 228 1.20 30.37 -10.29
C GLU A 228 0.26 31.45 -9.78
N ALA A 229 -0.93 31.58 -10.37
CA ALA A 229 -1.97 32.48 -9.92
C ALA A 229 -2.71 31.97 -8.68
N LYS A 230 -2.45 30.72 -8.27
CA LYS A 230 -3.04 30.06 -7.10
C LYS A 230 -4.58 30.03 -7.14
N THR A 231 -5.10 29.57 -8.28
CA THR A 231 -6.54 29.43 -8.53
C THR A 231 -6.89 28.03 -9.02
N PHE A 232 -8.06 27.57 -8.60
CA PHE A 232 -8.64 26.30 -9.01
C PHE A 232 -10.14 26.47 -9.24
N GLU A 233 -10.63 25.97 -10.38
CA GLU A 233 -12.04 26.00 -10.72
C GLU A 233 -12.49 24.62 -11.17
N ILE A 234 -13.60 24.13 -10.63
CA ILE A 234 -14.22 22.87 -11.01
C ILE A 234 -15.72 23.05 -11.17
N ASN A 235 -16.24 22.73 -12.34
CA ASN A 235 -17.67 22.82 -12.68
C ASN A 235 -18.28 24.19 -12.30
N GLY A 236 -17.55 25.27 -12.53
CA GLY A 236 -17.98 26.64 -12.22
C GLY A 236 -17.76 27.09 -10.77
N HIS A 237 -17.31 26.23 -9.88
CA HIS A 237 -16.94 26.58 -8.52
C HIS A 237 -15.48 27.05 -8.47
N LYS A 238 -15.26 28.28 -7.99
CA LYS A 238 -13.95 28.95 -7.97
C LYS A 238 -13.33 28.93 -6.58
N PHE A 239 -12.05 28.57 -6.51
CA PHE A 239 -11.27 28.50 -5.29
C PHE A 239 -9.94 29.22 -5.46
N VAL A 240 -9.47 29.82 -4.38
CA VAL A 240 -8.13 30.41 -4.27
C VAL A 240 -7.38 29.77 -3.11
N GLU A 241 -6.08 30.03 -3.00
CA GLU A 241 -5.27 29.57 -1.86
C GLU A 241 -5.92 29.98 -0.53
N GLY A 242 -6.00 29.02 0.39
CA GLY A 242 -6.60 29.21 1.71
C GLY A 242 -8.09 28.91 1.79
N ASP A 243 -8.79 28.74 0.68
CA ASP A 243 -10.18 28.30 0.70
C ASP A 243 -10.28 26.86 1.20
N TRP A 244 -11.38 26.53 1.87
CA TRP A 244 -11.63 25.20 2.36
C TRP A 244 -12.14 24.28 1.26
N ILE A 245 -11.60 23.09 1.21
CA ILE A 245 -12.06 22.01 0.34
C ILE A 245 -12.04 20.69 1.11
N SER A 246 -12.95 19.80 0.76
CA SER A 246 -12.99 18.46 1.32
C SER A 246 -13.03 17.43 0.19
N ILE A 247 -12.31 16.33 0.37
CA ILE A 247 -12.22 15.25 -0.62
C ILE A 247 -12.43 13.90 0.04
N ASP A 248 -13.08 13.00 -0.67
CA ASP A 248 -13.32 11.62 -0.26
C ASP A 248 -12.51 10.67 -1.16
N GLY A 249 -11.43 10.16 -0.63
CA GLY A 249 -10.55 9.24 -1.34
C GLY A 249 -11.15 7.83 -1.54
N SER A 250 -12.26 7.52 -0.88
CA SER A 250 -12.97 6.25 -1.03
C SER A 250 -14.04 6.28 -2.13
N THR A 251 -14.64 7.44 -2.37
CA THR A 251 -15.67 7.64 -3.40
C THR A 251 -15.20 8.45 -4.61
N GLY A 252 -14.17 9.27 -4.43
CA GLY A 252 -13.70 10.25 -5.40
C GLY A 252 -14.46 11.58 -5.37
N ASN A 253 -15.41 11.76 -4.46
CA ASN A 253 -16.20 12.98 -4.36
C ASN A 253 -15.38 14.16 -3.84
N ILE A 254 -15.68 15.34 -4.39
CA ILE A 254 -15.07 16.63 -4.01
C ILE A 254 -16.17 17.55 -3.52
N TYR A 255 -15.93 18.16 -2.35
CA TYR A 255 -16.86 19.09 -1.70
C TYR A 255 -16.20 20.45 -1.58
N GLY A 256 -16.85 21.52 -2.03
CA GLY A 256 -16.32 22.88 -2.05
C GLY A 256 -16.42 23.61 -0.70
N GLU A 257 -16.48 22.88 0.39
CA GLU A 257 -16.69 23.42 1.72
C GLU A 257 -15.95 22.62 2.79
N GLN A 258 -15.92 23.12 4.00
CA GLN A 258 -15.35 22.41 5.14
C GLN A 258 -16.34 21.35 5.65
N VAL A 259 -16.01 20.09 5.44
CA VAL A 259 -16.76 18.95 5.99
C VAL A 259 -15.96 18.37 7.15
N ALA A 260 -16.54 18.32 8.35
CA ALA A 260 -15.88 17.80 9.53
C ALA A 260 -15.50 16.32 9.36
N THR A 261 -14.30 15.95 9.81
CA THR A 261 -13.79 14.58 9.78
C THR A 261 -13.69 14.01 11.19
N VAL A 262 -13.87 12.70 11.30
CA VAL A 262 -13.66 11.91 12.51
C VAL A 262 -12.41 11.07 12.31
N ALA A 263 -11.46 11.16 13.26
CA ALA A 263 -10.23 10.38 13.21
C ALA A 263 -10.52 8.88 13.23
N ALA A 264 -9.69 8.08 12.56
CA ALA A 264 -9.69 6.64 12.71
C ALA A 264 -9.28 6.30 14.16
N THR A 265 -10.25 6.17 15.05
CA THR A 265 -10.03 5.78 16.44
C THR A 265 -9.97 4.28 16.53
N GLY A 266 -8.98 3.75 17.28
CA GLY A 266 -8.84 2.33 17.52
C GLY A 266 -10.15 1.72 18.06
N ASN A 267 -10.80 0.94 17.21
CA ASN A 267 -11.96 0.15 17.61
C ASN A 267 -11.45 -1.07 18.41
N LYS A 268 -11.88 -1.22 19.68
CA LYS A 268 -11.48 -2.37 20.49
C LYS A 268 -11.85 -3.72 19.87
N ASN A 269 -12.91 -3.77 19.06
CA ASN A 269 -13.29 -4.94 18.30
C ASN A 269 -12.32 -5.25 17.16
N PHE A 270 -11.65 -4.24 16.61
CA PHE A 270 -10.65 -4.41 15.54
C PHE A 270 -9.50 -5.30 16.01
N ASN A 271 -8.90 -5.02 17.15
CA ASN A 271 -7.77 -5.79 17.67
C ASN A 271 -8.18 -7.24 18.00
N ARG A 272 -9.35 -7.41 18.57
CA ARG A 272 -9.92 -8.73 18.86
C ARG A 272 -10.16 -9.54 17.60
N PHE A 273 -10.81 -8.94 16.61
CA PHE A 273 -11.06 -9.54 15.30
C PHE A 273 -9.78 -9.90 14.56
N MET A 274 -8.80 -8.98 14.53
CA MET A 274 -7.52 -9.23 13.90
C MET A 274 -6.72 -10.32 14.62
N GLY A 275 -6.89 -10.49 15.92
CA GLY A 275 -6.34 -11.62 16.67
C GLY A 275 -6.88 -12.96 16.18
N TRP A 276 -8.16 -13.05 15.84
CA TRP A 276 -8.75 -14.24 15.24
C TRP A 276 -8.19 -14.51 13.83
N ALA A 277 -7.99 -13.46 13.05
CA ALA A 277 -7.36 -13.56 11.74
C ALA A 277 -5.93 -14.09 11.85
N ASP A 278 -5.14 -13.54 12.76
CA ASP A 278 -3.75 -13.98 12.98
C ASP A 278 -3.66 -15.45 13.44
N ALA A 279 -4.61 -15.92 14.25
CA ALA A 279 -4.67 -17.30 14.67
C ALA A 279 -5.00 -18.28 13.53
N ALA A 280 -5.71 -17.83 12.51
CA ALA A 280 -6.13 -18.66 11.38
C ALA A 280 -5.13 -18.67 10.21
N ARG A 281 -4.44 -17.56 9.95
CA ARG A 281 -3.54 -17.44 8.80
C ARG A 281 -2.29 -18.32 8.92
N GLN A 282 -1.81 -18.77 7.77
CA GLN A 282 -0.57 -19.52 7.63
C GLN A 282 0.54 -18.71 6.95
N LEU A 283 0.18 -17.74 6.10
CA LEU A 283 1.11 -16.75 5.57
C LEU A 283 1.55 -15.78 6.66
N LEU A 284 2.83 -15.49 6.72
CA LEU A 284 3.36 -14.33 7.43
C LEU A 284 3.02 -13.06 6.63
N VAL A 285 2.79 -11.97 7.31
CA VAL A 285 2.52 -10.67 6.69
C VAL A 285 3.61 -9.68 7.09
N MET A 286 4.39 -9.27 6.11
CA MET A 286 5.48 -8.34 6.22
C MET A 286 5.14 -7.01 5.53
N THR A 287 6.00 -6.04 5.69
CA THR A 287 5.83 -4.72 5.10
C THR A 287 6.97 -4.33 4.18
N ASN A 288 6.67 -3.46 3.22
CA ASN A 288 7.64 -2.71 2.44
C ASN A 288 7.87 -1.37 3.15
N ALA A 289 9.04 -1.16 3.71
CA ALA A 289 9.38 0.05 4.45
C ALA A 289 10.86 0.39 4.28
N ASP A 290 11.13 1.66 4.00
CA ASP A 290 12.47 2.15 3.66
C ASP A 290 12.98 3.18 4.69
N ASN A 291 12.18 3.54 5.68
CA ASN A 291 12.49 4.52 6.72
C ASN A 291 11.87 4.14 8.07
N PRO A 292 12.39 4.70 9.18
CA PRO A 292 11.91 4.37 10.52
C PRO A 292 10.43 4.64 10.78
N ARG A 293 9.89 5.73 10.22
CA ARG A 293 8.48 6.10 10.38
C ARG A 293 7.56 5.03 9.81
N ASP A 294 7.81 4.61 8.57
CA ASP A 294 6.98 3.60 7.89
C ASP A 294 7.14 2.24 8.56
N ALA A 295 8.35 1.89 9.01
CA ALA A 295 8.60 0.67 9.75
C ALA A 295 7.81 0.62 11.08
N GLN A 296 7.84 1.71 11.85
CA GLN A 296 7.08 1.80 13.11
C GLN A 296 5.57 1.68 12.87
N GLN A 297 5.07 2.39 11.86
CA GLN A 297 3.66 2.32 11.51
C GLN A 297 3.22 0.91 11.12
N ALA A 298 4.02 0.22 10.33
CA ALA A 298 3.72 -1.15 9.93
C ALA A 298 3.75 -2.11 11.13
N VAL A 299 4.71 -1.96 12.04
CA VAL A 299 4.76 -2.75 13.29
C VAL A 299 3.52 -2.51 14.13
N ASP A 300 3.08 -1.27 14.27
CA ASP A 300 1.85 -0.90 15.00
C ASP A 300 0.60 -1.52 14.35
N LEU A 301 0.60 -1.71 13.04
CA LEU A 301 -0.46 -2.37 12.29
C LEU A 301 -0.34 -3.91 12.22
N GLY A 302 0.69 -4.47 12.84
CA GLY A 302 0.86 -5.92 13.00
C GLY A 302 1.80 -6.58 12.00
N ALA A 303 2.67 -5.84 11.33
CA ALA A 303 3.70 -6.41 10.46
C ALA A 303 4.69 -7.28 11.24
N GLU A 304 5.03 -8.43 10.69
CA GLU A 304 5.92 -9.42 11.32
C GLU A 304 7.38 -9.29 10.89
N GLY A 305 7.65 -8.38 9.97
CA GLY A 305 8.99 -8.11 9.46
C GLY A 305 8.93 -7.13 8.31
N ILE A 306 10.09 -6.81 7.76
CA ILE A 306 10.23 -6.06 6.51
C ILE A 306 10.61 -7.04 5.41
N GLY A 307 9.71 -7.25 4.45
CA GLY A 307 9.97 -8.10 3.28
C GLY A 307 10.72 -7.37 2.17
N LEU A 308 10.69 -6.04 2.17
CA LEU A 308 11.39 -5.19 1.23
C LEU A 308 11.79 -3.87 1.87
N CYS A 309 13.10 -3.66 2.00
CA CYS A 309 13.70 -2.35 2.26
C CYS A 309 14.51 -1.93 1.04
N ARG A 310 14.07 -0.87 0.36
CA ARG A 310 14.71 -0.35 -0.86
C ARG A 310 15.77 0.68 -0.48
N THR A 311 17.01 0.35 -0.69
CA THR A 311 18.15 1.20 -0.25
C THR A 311 18.31 2.46 -1.08
N GLU A 312 17.83 2.51 -2.32
CA GLU A 312 17.87 3.71 -3.16
C GLU A 312 17.15 4.92 -2.52
N HIS A 313 16.08 4.70 -1.79
CA HIS A 313 15.37 5.78 -1.12
C HIS A 313 16.19 6.46 0.00
N MET A 314 17.21 5.77 0.49
CA MET A 314 18.14 6.32 1.48
C MET A 314 19.18 7.26 0.86
N PHE A 315 19.32 7.28 -0.46
CA PHE A 315 20.35 8.05 -1.17
C PHE A 315 19.93 9.49 -1.49
N PHE A 316 18.65 9.80 -1.47
CA PHE A 316 18.11 11.09 -1.91
C PHE A 316 18.16 12.20 -0.85
N ALA A 317 18.44 11.90 0.41
CA ALA A 317 18.48 12.89 1.47
C ALA A 317 19.58 13.93 1.24
N GLU A 318 19.30 15.20 1.56
CA GLU A 318 20.19 16.34 1.30
C GLU A 318 21.60 16.18 1.89
N ASP A 319 21.68 15.56 3.06
CA ASP A 319 22.95 15.37 3.80
C ASP A 319 23.90 14.39 3.12
N ARG A 320 23.43 13.58 2.18
CA ARG A 320 24.20 12.50 1.53
C ARG A 320 24.20 12.49 0.02
N ILE A 321 23.22 13.15 -0.62
CA ILE A 321 23.07 13.10 -2.09
C ILE A 321 24.32 13.57 -2.83
N LYS A 322 25.04 14.53 -2.28
CA LYS A 322 26.29 15.01 -2.87
C LYS A 322 27.34 13.89 -2.97
N ALA A 323 27.52 13.10 -1.91
CA ALA A 323 28.45 11.97 -1.90
C ALA A 323 28.02 10.86 -2.88
N VAL A 324 26.72 10.62 -3.00
CA VAL A 324 26.17 9.68 -3.99
C VAL A 324 26.48 10.15 -5.41
N ARG A 325 26.31 11.43 -5.70
CA ARG A 325 26.64 12.03 -7.01
C ARG A 325 28.11 12.01 -7.31
N GLU A 326 28.97 12.22 -6.30
CA GLU A 326 30.42 12.04 -6.43
C GLU A 326 30.77 10.59 -6.80
N MET A 327 30.13 9.62 -6.22
CA MET A 327 30.28 8.20 -6.55
C MET A 327 29.93 7.91 -8.01
N ILE A 328 28.81 8.47 -8.49
CA ILE A 328 28.32 8.28 -9.87
C ILE A 328 29.29 8.90 -10.88
N CYS A 329 29.84 10.07 -10.57
CA CYS A 329 30.76 10.81 -11.44
C CYS A 329 32.23 10.35 -11.33
N ALA A 330 32.53 9.39 -10.46
CA ALA A 330 33.87 8.85 -10.29
C ALA A 330 34.40 8.21 -11.58
N ARG A 331 35.65 8.50 -11.91
CA ARG A 331 36.30 7.99 -13.13
C ARG A 331 37.18 6.77 -12.87
N THR A 332 37.56 6.57 -11.59
CA THR A 332 38.41 5.45 -11.15
C THR A 332 37.73 4.70 -10.00
N VAL A 333 38.19 3.47 -9.73
CA VAL A 333 37.73 2.68 -8.60
C VAL A 333 38.06 3.39 -7.30
N GLU A 334 39.26 3.98 -7.19
CA GLU A 334 39.72 4.69 -5.99
C GLU A 334 38.84 5.92 -5.68
N GLU A 335 38.49 6.71 -6.71
CA GLU A 335 37.57 7.84 -6.55
C GLU A 335 36.17 7.37 -6.12
N ARG A 336 35.69 6.26 -6.67
CA ARG A 336 34.39 5.68 -6.32
C ARG A 336 34.40 5.17 -4.89
N GLU A 337 35.42 4.44 -4.48
CA GLU A 337 35.57 3.96 -3.11
C GLU A 337 35.66 5.12 -2.11
N ALA A 338 36.35 6.22 -2.45
CA ALA A 338 36.42 7.41 -1.61
C ALA A 338 35.04 8.06 -1.43
N ALA A 339 34.24 8.16 -2.48
CA ALA A 339 32.88 8.67 -2.41
C ALA A 339 31.95 7.73 -1.61
N LEU A 340 32.06 6.43 -1.85
CA LEU A 340 31.30 5.41 -1.11
C LEU A 340 31.64 5.40 0.40
N ALA A 341 32.88 5.68 0.76
CA ALA A 341 33.28 5.83 2.15
C ALA A 341 32.56 6.99 2.87
N LYS A 342 32.12 8.01 2.14
CA LYS A 342 31.30 9.10 2.67
C LYS A 342 29.84 8.70 2.80
N VAL A 343 29.32 7.83 1.94
CA VAL A 343 27.93 7.34 1.95
C VAL A 343 27.72 6.28 3.02
N GLU A 344 28.71 5.43 3.25
CA GLU A 344 28.60 4.28 4.15
C GLU A 344 28.10 4.62 5.57
N PRO A 345 28.59 5.66 6.28
CA PRO A 345 28.09 6.00 7.61
C PRO A 345 26.60 6.37 7.63
N PHE A 346 26.11 7.00 6.59
CA PHE A 346 24.69 7.36 6.47
C PHE A 346 23.83 6.12 6.30
N GLN A 347 24.20 5.22 5.40
CA GLN A 347 23.49 3.94 5.22
C GLN A 347 23.54 3.08 6.48
N GLN A 348 24.69 3.01 7.13
CA GLN A 348 24.83 2.28 8.39
C GLN A 348 23.88 2.83 9.46
N GLY A 349 23.81 4.15 9.61
CA GLY A 349 22.89 4.81 10.55
C GLY A 349 21.43 4.55 10.23
N ASP A 350 21.06 4.54 8.94
CA ASP A 350 19.72 4.22 8.50
C ASP A 350 19.34 2.78 8.86
N PHE A 351 20.22 1.82 8.60
CA PHE A 351 19.99 0.42 8.94
C PHE A 351 19.93 0.20 10.45
N GLU A 352 20.76 0.86 11.23
CA GLU A 352 20.70 0.81 12.68
C GLU A 352 19.35 1.27 13.21
N ALA A 353 18.83 2.41 12.70
CA ALA A 353 17.53 2.92 13.08
C ALA A 353 16.40 1.95 12.74
N MET A 354 16.46 1.32 11.56
CA MET A 354 15.49 0.31 11.13
C MET A 354 15.57 -0.95 12.00
N TYR A 355 16.74 -1.46 12.29
CA TYR A 355 16.93 -2.63 13.14
C TYR A 355 16.43 -2.40 14.57
N ARG A 356 16.63 -1.21 15.13
CA ARG A 356 16.11 -0.89 16.47
C ARG A 356 14.59 -0.95 16.52
N ILE A 357 13.92 -0.48 15.49
CA ILE A 357 12.45 -0.53 15.40
C ILE A 357 11.96 -1.97 15.21
N MET A 358 12.63 -2.73 14.35
CA MET A 358 12.19 -4.09 14.03
C MET A 358 12.43 -5.08 15.16
N GLY A 359 13.41 -4.84 16.02
CA GLY A 359 13.73 -5.74 17.12
C GLY A 359 14.12 -7.13 16.64
N GLU A 360 13.40 -8.15 17.05
CA GLU A 360 13.62 -9.54 16.62
C GLU A 360 12.99 -9.89 15.27
N ARG A 361 12.24 -8.98 14.67
CA ARG A 361 11.60 -9.19 13.38
C ARG A 361 12.61 -9.17 12.25
N PRO A 362 12.49 -10.05 11.24
CA PRO A 362 13.41 -10.06 10.12
C PRO A 362 13.25 -8.82 9.24
N MET A 363 14.35 -8.40 8.63
CA MET A 363 14.38 -7.33 7.64
C MET A 363 15.18 -7.77 6.42
N THR A 364 14.52 -7.77 5.25
CA THR A 364 15.15 -8.04 3.96
C THR A 364 15.53 -6.73 3.28
N ILE A 365 16.82 -6.57 3.03
CA ILE A 365 17.40 -5.36 2.46
C ILE A 365 17.75 -5.62 1.00
N ARG A 366 17.11 -4.90 0.09
CA ARG A 366 17.42 -4.94 -1.32
C ARG A 366 18.54 -3.95 -1.64
N TYR A 367 19.60 -4.44 -2.27
CA TYR A 367 20.70 -3.60 -2.72
C TYR A 367 20.27 -2.70 -3.87
N LEU A 368 21.10 -1.70 -4.16
CA LEU A 368 20.80 -0.62 -5.12
C LEU A 368 20.23 -1.18 -6.43
N ASP A 369 19.05 -0.72 -6.80
CA ASP A 369 18.29 -1.23 -7.95
C ASP A 369 18.21 -0.25 -9.13
N PRO A 370 17.88 1.05 -8.96
CA PRO A 370 17.65 1.91 -10.11
C PRO A 370 18.95 2.28 -10.86
N PRO A 371 18.83 2.69 -12.13
CA PRO A 371 19.96 3.23 -12.89
C PRO A 371 20.54 4.48 -12.22
N LEU A 372 21.86 4.68 -12.37
CA LEU A 372 22.56 5.79 -11.71
C LEU A 372 22.10 7.18 -12.16
N HIS A 373 21.58 7.33 -13.39
CA HIS A 373 21.11 8.62 -13.88
C HIS A 373 19.93 9.19 -13.08
N GLU A 374 19.16 8.35 -12.39
CA GLU A 374 18.04 8.81 -11.56
C GLU A 374 18.45 9.71 -10.39
N PHE A 375 19.72 9.63 -9.97
CA PHE A 375 20.27 10.47 -8.89
C PHE A 375 20.85 11.80 -9.41
N LEU A 376 20.86 12.00 -10.73
CA LEU A 376 21.41 13.19 -11.37
C LEU A 376 20.30 14.09 -11.92
N PRO A 377 20.48 15.43 -11.88
CA PRO A 377 19.55 16.35 -12.46
C PRO A 377 19.50 16.27 -13.98
N THR A 378 18.37 16.62 -14.57
CA THR A 378 18.15 16.63 -16.03
C THR A 378 18.10 18.02 -16.63
N LYS A 379 17.73 19.04 -15.85
CA LYS A 379 17.65 20.43 -16.30
C LYS A 379 19.02 21.09 -16.34
N ASP A 380 19.30 21.86 -17.37
CA ASP A 380 20.61 22.53 -17.54
C ASP A 380 21.00 23.45 -16.37
N GLU A 381 20.04 24.14 -15.77
CA GLU A 381 20.25 25.01 -14.61
C GLU A 381 20.71 24.21 -13.38
N ASP A 382 20.06 23.10 -13.11
CA ASP A 382 20.38 22.20 -12.01
C ASP A 382 21.74 21.50 -12.22
N ILE A 383 22.05 21.16 -13.47
CA ILE A 383 23.36 20.60 -13.85
C ILE A 383 24.47 21.62 -13.61
N LYS A 384 24.25 22.89 -13.95
CA LYS A 384 25.22 23.97 -13.70
C LYS A 384 25.48 24.18 -12.21
N GLU A 385 24.43 24.20 -11.42
CA GLU A 385 24.53 24.33 -9.96
C GLU A 385 25.29 23.15 -9.36
N LEU A 386 24.93 21.92 -9.73
CA LEU A 386 25.59 20.72 -9.27
C LEU A 386 27.07 20.66 -9.68
N ALA A 387 27.39 21.06 -10.92
CA ALA A 387 28.75 21.10 -11.40
C ALA A 387 29.61 22.06 -10.55
N ALA A 388 29.09 23.24 -10.23
CA ALA A 388 29.77 24.20 -9.36
C ALA A 388 30.01 23.60 -7.95
N ASP A 389 29.02 22.95 -7.38
CA ASP A 389 29.11 22.31 -6.06
C ASP A 389 30.13 21.17 -6.02
N MET A 390 30.29 20.45 -7.11
CA MET A 390 31.20 19.32 -7.23
C MET A 390 32.61 19.70 -7.71
N GLY A 391 32.83 20.96 -8.05
CA GLY A 391 34.10 21.41 -8.65
C GLY A 391 34.36 20.87 -10.05
N MET A 392 33.31 20.54 -10.80
CA MET A 392 33.34 20.10 -12.18
C MET A 392 32.94 21.24 -13.13
N THR A 393 33.34 21.14 -14.39
CA THR A 393 32.78 22.02 -15.42
C THR A 393 31.35 21.57 -15.76
N TYR A 394 30.50 22.52 -16.19
CA TYR A 394 29.16 22.20 -16.66
C TYR A 394 29.17 21.18 -17.80
N GLU A 395 30.13 21.35 -18.77
CA GLU A 395 30.24 20.45 -19.91
C GLU A 395 30.61 19.02 -19.48
N ASP A 396 31.54 18.87 -18.55
CA ASP A 396 31.93 17.56 -18.04
C ASP A 396 30.77 16.85 -17.37
N LEU A 397 30.04 17.54 -16.51
CA LEU A 397 28.89 16.95 -15.84
C LEU A 397 27.74 16.66 -16.81
N LYS A 398 27.49 17.54 -17.77
CA LYS A 398 26.49 17.31 -18.81
C LYS A 398 26.82 16.08 -19.65
N ASN A 399 28.09 15.88 -19.98
CA ASN A 399 28.54 14.69 -20.68
C ASN A 399 28.35 13.42 -19.87
N VAL A 400 28.60 13.45 -18.56
CA VAL A 400 28.32 12.31 -17.66
C VAL A 400 26.82 12.00 -17.64
N VAL A 401 25.97 12.99 -17.47
CA VAL A 401 24.50 12.82 -17.47
C VAL A 401 24.03 12.23 -18.79
N ALA A 402 24.54 12.76 -19.94
CA ALA A 402 24.20 12.25 -21.26
C ALA A 402 24.68 10.82 -21.49
N SER A 403 25.87 10.46 -20.99
CA SER A 403 26.41 9.11 -21.11
C SER A 403 25.66 8.06 -20.32
N LEU A 404 25.00 8.46 -19.23
CA LEU A 404 24.20 7.58 -18.38
C LEU A 404 22.74 7.49 -18.81
N HIS A 405 22.30 8.36 -19.74
CA HIS A 405 20.95 8.31 -20.27
C HIS A 405 20.70 7.02 -21.03
N GLU A 406 19.61 6.35 -20.72
CA GLU A 406 19.20 5.11 -21.36
C GLU A 406 17.84 5.28 -22.03
N PHE A 407 17.68 4.68 -23.24
CA PHE A 407 16.40 4.69 -23.96
C PHE A 407 15.32 3.89 -23.24
N ASN A 408 15.71 2.83 -22.54
CA ASN A 408 14.82 1.99 -21.75
C ASN A 408 15.48 1.66 -20.40
N PRO A 409 15.37 2.56 -19.42
CA PRO A 409 16.00 2.39 -18.10
C PRO A 409 15.59 1.11 -17.37
N MET A 410 14.36 0.65 -17.58
CA MET A 410 13.85 -0.57 -16.93
C MET A 410 14.60 -1.83 -17.35
N MET A 411 15.15 -1.84 -18.56
CA MET A 411 15.92 -2.96 -19.12
C MET A 411 17.41 -2.67 -19.23
N GLY A 412 17.87 -1.59 -18.60
CA GLY A 412 19.23 -1.06 -18.77
C GLY A 412 20.20 -1.47 -17.66
N HIS A 413 21.14 -0.58 -17.42
CA HIS A 413 22.23 -0.74 -16.45
C HIS A 413 21.74 -0.42 -15.02
N ARG A 414 21.14 -1.39 -14.39
CA ARG A 414 20.56 -1.31 -13.05
C ARG A 414 20.69 -2.62 -12.29
N GLY A 415 20.36 -2.60 -10.99
CA GLY A 415 20.29 -3.79 -10.13
C GLY A 415 21.61 -4.54 -10.07
N CYS A 416 21.58 -5.84 -10.20
CA CYS A 416 22.78 -6.68 -10.16
C CYS A 416 23.80 -6.34 -11.26
N ARG A 417 23.33 -5.77 -12.37
CA ARG A 417 24.22 -5.32 -13.46
C ARG A 417 25.16 -4.20 -13.01
N LEU A 418 24.67 -3.28 -12.18
CA LEU A 418 25.50 -2.27 -11.51
C LEU A 418 26.50 -2.92 -10.54
N ALA A 419 26.05 -3.90 -9.76
CA ALA A 419 26.92 -4.60 -8.81
C ALA A 419 28.00 -5.44 -9.51
N VAL A 420 27.74 -5.92 -10.72
CA VAL A 420 28.78 -6.60 -11.53
C VAL A 420 29.78 -5.59 -12.10
N THR A 421 29.30 -4.46 -12.62
CA THR A 421 30.16 -3.41 -13.18
C THR A 421 30.95 -2.68 -12.11
N TYR A 422 30.30 -2.38 -10.97
CA TYR A 422 30.85 -1.62 -9.85
C TYR A 422 30.68 -2.39 -8.53
N PRO A 423 31.44 -3.49 -8.34
CA PRO A 423 31.28 -4.36 -7.15
C PRO A 423 31.55 -3.67 -5.81
N GLU A 424 32.28 -2.56 -5.82
CA GLU A 424 32.54 -1.74 -4.64
C GLU A 424 31.26 -1.14 -4.03
N ILE A 425 30.18 -0.95 -4.81
CA ILE A 425 28.88 -0.52 -4.30
C ILE A 425 28.27 -1.61 -3.40
N ALA A 426 28.24 -2.85 -3.87
CA ALA A 426 27.78 -3.98 -3.08
C ALA A 426 28.64 -4.21 -1.85
N ALA A 427 29.95 -4.04 -1.96
CA ALA A 427 30.87 -4.14 -0.82
C ALA A 427 30.55 -3.08 0.24
N MET A 428 30.31 -1.83 -0.15
CA MET A 428 29.93 -0.75 0.78
C MET A 428 28.59 -1.04 1.44
N GLN A 429 27.57 -1.44 0.70
CA GLN A 429 26.26 -1.76 1.27
C GLN A 429 26.35 -2.92 2.26
N THR A 430 27.17 -3.93 1.99
CA THR A 430 27.41 -5.05 2.90
C THR A 430 28.09 -4.58 4.18
N ARG A 431 29.10 -3.72 4.10
CA ARG A 431 29.72 -3.13 5.30
C ARG A 431 28.69 -2.38 6.14
N ALA A 432 27.88 -1.54 5.52
CA ALA A 432 26.84 -0.78 6.21
C ALA A 432 25.83 -1.69 6.92
N VAL A 433 25.34 -2.72 6.25
CA VAL A 433 24.37 -3.69 6.80
C VAL A 433 24.97 -4.47 7.98
N ILE A 434 26.14 -5.05 7.79
CA ILE A 434 26.76 -5.92 8.81
C ILE A 434 27.20 -5.10 10.02
N LYS A 435 27.81 -3.93 9.83
CA LYS A 435 28.18 -3.04 10.94
C LYS A 435 26.95 -2.59 11.73
N ALA A 436 25.89 -2.22 11.04
CA ALA A 436 24.61 -1.85 11.67
C ALA A 436 24.03 -3.02 12.50
N ALA A 437 23.99 -4.20 11.91
CA ALA A 437 23.51 -5.40 12.61
C ALA A 437 24.36 -5.74 13.83
N LEU A 438 25.68 -5.66 13.72
CA LEU A 438 26.60 -5.90 14.85
C LEU A 438 26.38 -4.89 15.98
N ASN A 439 26.28 -3.61 15.66
CA ASN A 439 26.08 -2.54 16.66
C ASN A 439 24.74 -2.69 17.40
N VAL A 440 23.65 -2.89 16.67
CA VAL A 440 22.32 -3.06 17.28
C VAL A 440 22.21 -4.38 18.05
N SER A 441 22.85 -5.45 17.56
CA SER A 441 22.93 -6.72 18.31
C SER A 441 23.64 -6.55 19.66
N ALA A 442 24.73 -5.78 19.70
CA ALA A 442 25.42 -5.46 20.93
C ALA A 442 24.58 -4.61 21.89
N GLU A 443 23.81 -3.65 21.36
CA GLU A 443 22.93 -2.79 22.17
C GLU A 443 21.76 -3.57 22.81
N THR A 444 21.16 -4.49 22.06
CA THR A 444 19.92 -5.17 22.45
C THR A 444 20.11 -6.52 23.10
N GLY A 445 21.29 -7.13 22.93
CA GLY A 445 21.58 -8.50 23.37
C GLY A 445 20.96 -9.60 22.47
N HIS A 446 20.21 -9.22 21.43
CA HIS A 446 19.68 -10.12 20.41
C HIS A 446 20.56 -10.07 19.15
N VAL A 447 21.06 -11.22 18.70
CA VAL A 447 21.87 -11.29 17.49
C VAL A 447 20.97 -11.28 16.25
N ILE A 448 21.09 -10.22 15.46
CA ILE A 448 20.33 -10.03 14.23
C ILE A 448 20.86 -10.95 13.15
N THR A 449 19.97 -11.50 12.33
CA THR A 449 20.30 -12.23 11.11
C THR A 449 19.93 -11.37 9.89
N PRO A 450 20.90 -10.65 9.29
CA PRO A 450 20.62 -9.86 8.10
C PRO A 450 20.16 -10.71 6.92
N HIS A 451 19.14 -10.22 6.20
CA HIS A 451 18.68 -10.81 4.94
C HIS A 451 19.02 -9.85 3.80
N ILE A 452 19.90 -10.26 2.90
CA ILE A 452 20.42 -9.44 1.80
C ILE A 452 19.85 -9.96 0.51
N MET A 453 19.21 -9.06 -0.25
CA MET A 453 18.54 -9.39 -1.50
C MET A 453 19.19 -8.68 -2.69
N ILE A 454 19.60 -9.46 -3.67
CA ILE A 454 20.20 -8.95 -4.91
C ILE A 454 19.10 -8.84 -5.98
N PRO A 455 18.84 -7.63 -6.50
CA PRO A 455 17.78 -7.41 -7.48
C PRO A 455 18.19 -7.74 -8.91
N LEU A 456 17.22 -7.96 -9.77
CA LEU A 456 17.32 -8.05 -11.23
C LEU A 456 18.18 -9.22 -11.77
N VAL A 457 18.33 -10.27 -11.00
CA VAL A 457 19.10 -11.46 -11.42
C VAL A 457 18.34 -12.21 -12.51
N GLY A 458 19.00 -12.51 -13.61
CA GLY A 458 18.48 -13.33 -14.70
C GLY A 458 19.30 -14.60 -14.95
N GLU A 459 20.53 -14.65 -14.45
CA GLU A 459 21.48 -15.74 -14.58
C GLU A 459 22.12 -16.06 -13.23
N VAL A 460 22.24 -17.33 -12.88
CA VAL A 460 22.83 -17.75 -11.60
C VAL A 460 24.24 -17.20 -11.38
N LYS A 461 25.02 -17.05 -12.44
CA LYS A 461 26.38 -16.51 -12.36
C LYS A 461 26.43 -15.04 -11.98
N GLU A 462 25.41 -14.26 -12.34
CA GLU A 462 25.27 -12.88 -11.85
C GLU A 462 25.12 -12.87 -10.33
N LEU A 463 24.22 -13.70 -9.80
CA LEU A 463 24.02 -13.80 -8.36
C LEU A 463 25.29 -14.29 -7.64
N LYS A 464 25.95 -15.33 -8.17
CA LYS A 464 27.18 -15.86 -7.59
C LYS A 464 28.28 -14.80 -7.52
N PHE A 465 28.47 -14.01 -8.59
CA PHE A 465 29.47 -12.96 -8.63
C PHE A 465 29.23 -11.91 -7.53
N VAL A 466 28.01 -11.41 -7.40
CA VAL A 466 27.66 -10.41 -6.38
C VAL A 466 27.69 -11.03 -4.98
N LYS A 467 27.16 -12.23 -4.81
CA LYS A 467 27.19 -12.97 -3.55
C LYS A 467 28.61 -13.19 -3.04
N ASP A 468 29.56 -13.53 -3.91
CA ASP A 468 30.97 -13.71 -3.51
C ASP A 468 31.57 -12.43 -2.92
N VAL A 469 31.21 -11.26 -3.45
CA VAL A 469 31.59 -9.96 -2.88
C VAL A 469 30.96 -9.76 -1.49
N VAL A 470 29.66 -10.01 -1.39
CA VAL A 470 28.89 -9.87 -0.13
C VAL A 470 29.44 -10.80 0.95
N VAL A 471 29.63 -12.06 0.64
CA VAL A 471 30.12 -13.08 1.58
C VAL A 471 31.51 -12.75 2.08
N LYS A 472 32.42 -12.33 1.20
CA LYS A 472 33.76 -11.93 1.58
C LYS A 472 33.74 -10.79 2.62
N VAL A 473 33.01 -9.73 2.35
CA VAL A 473 32.92 -8.56 3.24
C VAL A 473 32.23 -8.93 4.56
N ALA A 474 31.11 -9.63 4.48
CA ALA A 474 30.34 -10.03 5.67
C ALA A 474 31.14 -10.95 6.59
N ASP A 475 31.78 -11.99 6.04
CA ASP A 475 32.54 -12.95 6.83
C ASP A 475 33.76 -12.29 7.52
N GLU A 476 34.46 -11.39 6.81
CA GLU A 476 35.58 -10.64 7.40
C GLU A 476 35.14 -9.77 8.59
N LEU A 477 34.04 -9.04 8.46
CA LEU A 477 33.52 -8.18 9.52
C LEU A 477 32.99 -8.96 10.73
N ILE A 478 32.28 -10.05 10.49
CA ILE A 478 31.71 -10.90 11.53
C ILE A 478 32.85 -11.58 12.30
N ALA A 479 33.85 -12.12 11.61
CA ALA A 479 35.02 -12.71 12.23
C ALA A 479 35.82 -11.72 13.09
N ALA A 480 36.03 -10.50 12.58
CA ALA A 480 36.72 -9.43 13.31
C ALA A 480 35.95 -8.99 14.56
N ALA A 481 34.64 -9.04 14.57
CA ALA A 481 33.80 -8.71 15.72
C ALA A 481 33.75 -9.83 16.78
N GLY A 482 34.12 -11.05 16.44
CA GLY A 482 34.05 -12.21 17.32
C GLY A 482 32.63 -12.63 17.74
N VAL A 483 31.64 -12.28 16.96
CA VAL A 483 30.21 -12.59 17.18
C VAL A 483 29.78 -13.74 16.28
N ASP A 484 28.99 -14.66 16.80
CA ASP A 484 28.37 -15.72 15.98
C ASP A 484 27.09 -15.16 15.31
N MET A 485 27.29 -14.40 14.26
CA MET A 485 26.20 -13.83 13.45
C MET A 485 26.04 -14.61 12.17
N LYS A 486 24.79 -14.97 11.88
CA LYS A 486 24.37 -15.56 10.61
C LYS A 486 23.73 -14.49 9.73
N TYR A 487 23.77 -14.68 8.43
CA TYR A 487 23.09 -13.83 7.45
C TYR A 487 22.65 -14.71 6.26
N GLN A 488 21.72 -14.20 5.49
CA GLN A 488 21.24 -14.86 4.27
C GLN A 488 21.45 -13.95 3.08
N VAL A 489 21.78 -14.55 1.94
CA VAL A 489 21.82 -13.90 0.63
C VAL A 489 20.81 -14.58 -0.26
N GLY A 490 19.85 -13.80 -0.74
CA GLY A 490 18.83 -14.27 -1.67
C GLY A 490 18.67 -13.31 -2.83
N THR A 491 17.65 -13.52 -3.62
CA THR A 491 17.40 -12.72 -4.81
C THR A 491 15.93 -12.37 -4.99
N MET A 492 15.68 -11.28 -5.68
CA MET A 492 14.36 -10.97 -6.21
C MET A 492 14.16 -11.72 -7.53
N ILE A 493 13.08 -12.48 -7.63
CA ILE A 493 12.65 -13.11 -8.88
C ILE A 493 11.69 -12.14 -9.56
N GLU A 494 12.19 -11.42 -10.54
CA GLU A 494 11.44 -10.37 -11.25
C GLU A 494 11.66 -10.38 -12.76
N ILE A 495 12.60 -11.20 -13.24
CA ILE A 495 12.85 -11.43 -14.65
C ILE A 495 12.28 -12.79 -15.03
N PRO A 496 11.49 -12.91 -16.11
CA PRO A 496 10.91 -14.19 -16.54
C PRO A 496 11.96 -15.30 -16.71
N ARG A 497 13.15 -14.99 -17.22
CA ARG A 497 14.22 -15.98 -17.32
C ARG A 497 14.65 -16.52 -15.95
N ALA A 498 14.68 -15.68 -14.92
CA ALA A 498 14.99 -16.11 -13.57
C ALA A 498 13.94 -17.11 -13.05
N ALA A 499 12.67 -16.85 -13.31
CA ALA A 499 11.59 -17.78 -12.94
C ALA A 499 11.72 -19.12 -13.67
N LEU A 500 12.08 -19.10 -14.96
CA LEU A 500 12.29 -20.31 -15.78
C LEU A 500 13.53 -21.11 -15.37
N THR A 501 14.51 -20.48 -14.77
CA THR A 501 15.78 -21.11 -14.33
C THR A 501 15.93 -21.10 -12.80
N ALA A 502 14.83 -21.05 -12.08
CA ALA A 502 14.82 -20.87 -10.62
C ALA A 502 15.55 -21.98 -9.88
N GLY A 503 15.50 -23.22 -10.37
CA GLY A 503 16.25 -24.34 -9.79
C GLY A 503 17.77 -24.12 -9.80
N GLU A 504 18.30 -23.53 -10.87
CA GLU A 504 19.73 -23.16 -10.95
C GLU A 504 20.06 -22.00 -9.98
N ILE A 505 19.19 -20.97 -9.94
CA ILE A 505 19.39 -19.82 -9.07
C ILE A 505 19.34 -20.22 -7.59
N ALA A 506 18.49 -21.15 -7.22
CA ALA A 506 18.37 -21.66 -5.85
C ALA A 506 19.62 -22.39 -5.34
N LYS A 507 20.56 -22.75 -6.20
CA LYS A 507 21.88 -23.26 -5.77
C LYS A 507 22.68 -22.19 -5.02
N GLU A 508 22.47 -20.92 -5.36
CA GLU A 508 23.15 -19.78 -4.76
C GLU A 508 22.24 -18.94 -3.84
N ALA A 509 20.94 -18.85 -4.13
CA ALA A 509 20.00 -18.08 -3.35
C ALA A 509 19.43 -18.90 -2.18
N GLU A 510 19.42 -18.31 -0.99
CA GLU A 510 18.84 -18.88 0.22
C GLU A 510 17.35 -18.53 0.38
N PHE A 511 16.89 -17.51 -0.35
CA PHE A 511 15.48 -17.14 -0.46
C PHE A 511 15.17 -16.49 -1.80
N PHE A 512 13.90 -16.55 -2.20
CA PHE A 512 13.33 -15.81 -3.32
C PHE A 512 12.30 -14.82 -2.80
N SER A 513 12.32 -13.60 -3.32
CA SER A 513 11.24 -12.63 -3.19
C SER A 513 10.73 -12.28 -4.59
N PHE A 514 9.46 -12.55 -4.87
CA PHE A 514 8.88 -12.24 -6.17
C PHE A 514 8.61 -10.75 -6.30
N GLY A 515 9.35 -10.07 -7.17
CA GLY A 515 9.16 -8.68 -7.55
C GLY A 515 8.12 -8.59 -8.66
N THR A 516 6.85 -8.68 -8.31
CA THR A 516 5.77 -8.87 -9.27
C THR A 516 5.47 -7.66 -10.15
N ASN A 517 5.92 -6.46 -9.77
CA ASN A 517 5.79 -5.29 -10.64
C ASN A 517 6.62 -5.48 -11.91
N ASP A 518 7.92 -5.74 -11.78
CA ASP A 518 8.81 -5.99 -12.91
C ASP A 518 8.49 -7.29 -13.63
N LEU A 519 8.16 -8.34 -12.89
CA LEU A 519 7.78 -9.62 -13.47
C LEU A 519 6.54 -9.49 -14.36
N THR A 520 5.56 -8.69 -13.93
CA THR A 520 4.37 -8.37 -14.72
C THR A 520 4.71 -7.57 -15.97
N GLN A 521 5.52 -6.49 -15.84
CA GLN A 521 5.97 -5.70 -16.99
C GLN A 521 6.63 -6.54 -18.06
N MET A 522 7.57 -7.38 -17.66
CA MET A 522 8.37 -8.17 -18.60
C MET A 522 7.58 -9.34 -19.19
N THR A 523 6.62 -9.88 -18.45
CA THR A 523 5.77 -10.98 -18.93
C THR A 523 4.72 -10.49 -19.91
N PHE A 524 4.07 -9.34 -19.64
CA PHE A 524 3.15 -8.71 -20.58
C PHE A 524 3.84 -7.96 -21.72
N GLY A 525 5.08 -7.53 -21.52
CA GLY A 525 5.85 -6.82 -22.53
C GLY A 525 5.46 -5.34 -22.67
N PHE A 526 4.96 -4.70 -21.63
CA PHE A 526 4.72 -3.26 -21.60
C PHE A 526 5.15 -2.61 -20.29
N SER A 527 5.47 -1.32 -20.37
CA SER A 527 5.86 -0.53 -19.21
C SER A 527 4.65 -0.13 -18.37
N ARG A 528 4.77 -0.24 -17.06
CA ARG A 528 3.79 0.28 -16.10
C ARG A 528 3.50 1.77 -16.30
N ASP A 529 4.56 2.55 -16.57
CA ASP A 529 4.44 4.01 -16.72
C ASP A 529 3.75 4.41 -18.01
N ASP A 530 3.87 3.60 -19.07
CA ASP A 530 3.27 3.87 -20.36
C ASP A 530 1.89 3.20 -20.57
N ALA A 531 1.55 2.24 -19.76
CA ALA A 531 0.35 1.40 -19.94
C ALA A 531 -0.98 2.17 -19.88
N ALA A 532 -1.04 3.27 -19.15
CA ALA A 532 -2.22 4.11 -19.06
C ALA A 532 -2.72 4.63 -20.42
N LYS A 533 -1.81 4.73 -21.40
CA LYS A 533 -2.15 5.20 -22.76
C LYS A 533 -3.08 4.26 -23.52
N PHE A 534 -3.11 2.97 -23.18
CA PHE A 534 -3.91 1.96 -23.90
C PHE A 534 -4.77 1.08 -23.00
N LEU A 535 -4.47 0.93 -21.71
CA LEU A 535 -5.22 0.03 -20.82
C LEU A 535 -6.69 0.43 -20.68
N GLY A 536 -7.05 1.72 -20.76
CA GLY A 536 -8.43 2.17 -20.75
C GLY A 536 -9.26 1.50 -21.84
N ALA A 537 -8.76 1.48 -23.07
CA ALA A 537 -9.41 0.80 -24.20
C ALA A 537 -9.51 -0.72 -24.00
N TYR A 538 -8.53 -1.33 -23.32
CA TYR A 538 -8.55 -2.76 -23.01
C TYR A 538 -9.67 -3.12 -22.02
N TYR A 539 -9.94 -2.26 -21.03
CA TYR A 539 -11.05 -2.46 -20.09
C TYR A 539 -12.41 -2.25 -20.77
N GLU A 540 -12.55 -1.20 -21.59
CA GLU A 540 -13.77 -0.91 -22.35
C GLU A 540 -14.13 -2.07 -23.29
N ASN A 541 -13.14 -2.66 -23.93
CA ASN A 541 -13.31 -3.79 -24.86
C ASN A 541 -13.28 -5.16 -24.15
N LYS A 542 -13.22 -5.19 -22.83
CA LYS A 542 -13.20 -6.41 -22.01
C LYS A 542 -12.05 -7.38 -22.37
N ILE A 543 -10.91 -6.84 -22.83
CA ILE A 543 -9.69 -7.62 -23.08
C ILE A 543 -9.04 -7.97 -21.74
N TYR A 544 -8.94 -6.99 -20.83
CA TYR A 544 -8.57 -7.20 -19.45
C TYR A 544 -9.75 -6.85 -18.54
N GLU A 545 -9.99 -7.68 -17.53
CA GLU A 545 -11.01 -7.43 -16.51
C GLU A 545 -10.54 -6.41 -15.47
N SER A 546 -9.23 -6.36 -15.20
CA SER A 546 -8.61 -5.48 -14.22
C SER A 546 -7.15 -5.16 -14.58
N ASP A 547 -6.60 -4.16 -13.90
CA ASP A 547 -5.21 -3.77 -14.04
C ASP A 547 -4.29 -4.88 -13.51
N PRO A 548 -3.40 -5.46 -14.37
CA PRO A 548 -2.50 -6.52 -13.95
C PRO A 548 -1.43 -6.07 -12.94
N PHE A 549 -1.24 -4.78 -12.74
CA PHE A 549 -0.37 -4.23 -11.69
C PHE A 549 -1.07 -4.11 -10.34
N GLN A 550 -2.39 -4.06 -10.30
CA GLN A 550 -3.18 -4.06 -9.07
C GLN A 550 -3.54 -5.47 -8.60
N HIS A 551 -3.98 -6.29 -9.53
CA HIS A 551 -4.36 -7.68 -9.30
C HIS A 551 -3.44 -8.60 -10.08
N LEU A 552 -2.78 -9.52 -9.38
CA LEU A 552 -1.84 -10.44 -10.01
C LEU A 552 -2.51 -11.24 -11.12
N ASP A 553 -1.91 -11.22 -12.31
CA ASP A 553 -2.24 -12.13 -13.38
C ASP A 553 -1.87 -13.56 -12.98
N GLN A 554 -2.88 -14.34 -12.61
CA GLN A 554 -2.67 -15.70 -12.14
C GLN A 554 -2.42 -16.71 -13.26
N VAL A 555 -2.72 -16.34 -14.51
CA VAL A 555 -2.56 -17.21 -15.68
C VAL A 555 -1.12 -17.22 -16.18
N GLY A 556 -0.59 -16.05 -16.53
CA GLY A 556 0.77 -15.94 -17.08
C GLY A 556 1.82 -15.73 -16.00
N VAL A 557 1.74 -14.58 -15.30
CA VAL A 557 2.69 -14.24 -14.23
C VAL A 557 2.61 -15.26 -13.08
N GLY A 558 1.41 -15.65 -12.69
CA GLY A 558 1.18 -16.65 -11.65
C GLY A 558 1.77 -18.02 -12.00
N LYS A 559 1.76 -18.40 -13.27
CA LYS A 559 2.40 -19.63 -13.72
C LYS A 559 3.92 -19.58 -13.51
N LEU A 560 4.55 -18.45 -13.79
CA LEU A 560 5.97 -18.25 -13.53
C LEU A 560 6.29 -18.30 -12.03
N VAL A 561 5.44 -17.71 -11.19
CA VAL A 561 5.61 -17.76 -9.73
C VAL A 561 5.52 -19.21 -9.22
N LYS A 562 4.51 -19.95 -9.64
CA LYS A 562 4.35 -21.38 -9.28
C LYS A 562 5.54 -22.22 -9.70
N MET A 563 6.00 -22.05 -10.93
CA MET A 563 7.14 -22.76 -11.48
C MET A 563 8.42 -22.47 -10.69
N ALA A 564 8.69 -21.20 -10.43
CA ALA A 564 9.88 -20.78 -9.69
C ALA A 564 9.85 -21.26 -8.23
N ALA A 565 8.70 -21.22 -7.57
CA ALA A 565 8.54 -21.72 -6.21
C ALA A 565 8.80 -23.24 -6.14
N HIS A 566 8.23 -24.00 -7.06
CA HIS A 566 8.41 -25.45 -7.14
C HIS A 566 9.87 -25.82 -7.44
N ASP A 567 10.43 -25.29 -8.52
CA ASP A 567 11.78 -25.64 -8.97
C ASP A 567 12.85 -25.18 -7.97
N GLY A 568 12.64 -24.02 -7.34
CA GLY A 568 13.53 -23.52 -6.30
C GLY A 568 13.58 -24.47 -5.09
N ARG A 569 12.44 -24.93 -4.61
CA ARG A 569 12.36 -25.87 -3.48
C ARG A 569 12.78 -27.29 -3.82
N GLU A 570 12.73 -27.72 -5.06
CA GLU A 570 13.36 -28.97 -5.46
C GLU A 570 14.88 -28.93 -5.27
N THR A 571 15.52 -27.80 -5.61
CA THR A 571 16.96 -27.62 -5.41
C THR A 571 17.31 -27.36 -3.94
N ARG A 572 16.52 -26.52 -3.26
CA ARG A 572 16.72 -26.10 -1.86
C ARG A 572 15.40 -26.24 -1.09
N PRO A 573 15.19 -27.38 -0.39
CA PRO A 573 13.92 -27.64 0.31
C PRO A 573 13.55 -26.59 1.37
N ASP A 574 14.52 -25.93 1.98
CA ASP A 574 14.36 -24.87 2.98
C ASP A 574 14.38 -23.45 2.40
N LEU A 575 14.27 -23.32 1.07
CA LEU A 575 14.23 -22.02 0.39
C LEU A 575 13.09 -21.16 0.92
N GLY A 576 13.41 -19.96 1.42
CA GLY A 576 12.43 -18.96 1.79
C GLY A 576 11.73 -18.40 0.54
N LEU A 577 10.42 -18.23 0.59
CA LEU A 577 9.61 -17.73 -0.52
C LEU A 577 8.67 -16.62 -0.06
N GLY A 578 8.73 -15.47 -0.72
CA GLY A 578 7.85 -14.35 -0.44
C GLY A 578 7.52 -13.52 -1.68
N ILE A 579 6.60 -12.59 -1.53
CA ILE A 579 6.21 -11.62 -2.56
C ILE A 579 6.28 -10.22 -1.99
N CYS A 580 6.76 -9.26 -2.75
CA CYS A 580 6.94 -7.88 -2.30
C CYS A 580 6.46 -6.80 -3.27
N GLY A 581 5.87 -7.16 -4.41
CA GLY A 581 5.24 -6.19 -5.32
C GLY A 581 3.94 -5.60 -4.77
N GLU A 582 3.31 -4.72 -5.51
CA GLU A 582 2.01 -4.12 -5.15
C GLU A 582 0.93 -5.17 -4.84
N HIS A 583 1.07 -6.35 -5.42
CA HIS A 583 0.17 -7.47 -5.23
C HIS A 583 0.16 -8.05 -3.80
N GLY A 584 1.21 -7.79 -3.01
CA GLY A 584 1.30 -8.30 -1.64
C GLY A 584 0.22 -7.80 -0.69
N GLY A 585 -0.45 -6.71 -1.02
CA GLY A 585 -1.60 -6.16 -0.28
C GLY A 585 -2.96 -6.37 -0.95
N ASP A 586 -3.00 -7.03 -2.11
CA ASP A 586 -4.23 -7.31 -2.84
C ASP A 586 -4.84 -8.65 -2.38
N PRO A 587 -6.11 -8.67 -1.91
CA PRO A 587 -6.71 -9.88 -1.34
C PRO A 587 -6.68 -11.10 -2.25
N THR A 588 -6.98 -10.96 -3.55
CA THR A 588 -6.97 -12.08 -4.50
C THR A 588 -5.56 -12.61 -4.74
N SER A 589 -4.58 -11.73 -4.77
CA SER A 589 -3.17 -12.07 -4.92
C SER A 589 -2.62 -12.76 -3.66
N VAL A 590 -3.03 -12.31 -2.47
CA VAL A 590 -2.67 -12.95 -1.19
C VAL A 590 -3.21 -14.37 -1.13
N GLU A 591 -4.45 -14.60 -1.54
CA GLU A 591 -5.05 -15.94 -1.63
C GLU A 591 -4.24 -16.85 -2.57
N PHE A 592 -3.84 -16.32 -3.73
CA PHE A 592 -2.96 -17.04 -4.66
C PHE A 592 -1.62 -17.42 -4.01
N CYS A 593 -1.00 -16.50 -3.28
CA CYS A 593 0.26 -16.75 -2.57
C CYS A 593 0.11 -17.86 -1.51
N HIS A 594 -1.01 -17.85 -0.78
CA HIS A 594 -1.34 -18.93 0.16
C HIS A 594 -1.43 -20.27 -0.56
N ASN A 595 -2.16 -20.34 -1.68
CA ASN A 595 -2.38 -21.57 -2.43
C ASN A 595 -1.11 -22.12 -3.08
N VAL A 596 -0.19 -21.26 -3.49
CA VAL A 596 1.11 -21.64 -4.06
C VAL A 596 2.09 -22.15 -3.00
N GLY A 597 1.88 -21.81 -1.74
CA GLY A 597 2.74 -22.22 -0.64
C GLY A 597 3.87 -21.25 -0.34
N LEU A 598 3.70 -19.96 -0.61
CA LEU A 598 4.67 -18.94 -0.19
C LEU A 598 4.69 -18.82 1.34
N ASP A 599 5.82 -18.39 1.90
CA ASP A 599 5.98 -18.21 3.33
C ASP A 599 5.40 -16.89 3.82
N TYR A 600 5.53 -15.83 3.02
CA TYR A 600 5.04 -14.49 3.39
C TYR A 600 4.57 -13.67 2.19
N VAL A 601 3.75 -12.67 2.49
CA VAL A 601 3.47 -11.53 1.63
C VAL A 601 4.01 -10.26 2.27
N SER A 602 4.44 -9.30 1.46
CA SER A 602 4.97 -8.01 1.93
C SER A 602 4.26 -6.88 1.19
N CYS A 603 3.77 -5.88 1.92
CA CYS A 603 2.97 -4.80 1.38
C CYS A 603 3.26 -3.48 2.10
N SER A 604 2.71 -2.38 1.57
CA SER A 604 2.79 -1.08 2.24
C SER A 604 2.16 -1.14 3.64
N PRO A 605 2.60 -0.28 4.58
CA PRO A 605 2.17 -0.36 5.99
C PRO A 605 0.66 -0.39 6.19
N PHE A 606 -0.10 0.46 5.49
CA PHE A 606 -1.56 0.53 5.64
C PHE A 606 -2.31 -0.67 5.07
N ARG A 607 -1.68 -1.45 4.21
CA ARG A 607 -2.25 -2.69 3.66
C ARG A 607 -2.01 -3.92 4.53
N VAL A 608 -1.19 -3.80 5.55
CA VAL A 608 -0.86 -4.91 6.46
C VAL A 608 -2.12 -5.55 7.07
N PRO A 609 -3.08 -4.81 7.65
CA PRO A 609 -4.30 -5.42 8.17
C PRO A 609 -5.13 -6.13 7.10
N ILE A 610 -5.23 -5.56 5.90
CA ILE A 610 -5.95 -6.15 4.76
C ILE A 610 -5.32 -7.49 4.37
N ALA A 611 -3.99 -7.52 4.25
CA ALA A 611 -3.24 -8.73 3.92
C ALA A 611 -3.38 -9.81 5.02
N ARG A 612 -3.35 -9.42 6.29
CA ARG A 612 -3.58 -10.32 7.42
C ARG A 612 -4.96 -10.98 7.35
N LEU A 613 -5.99 -10.21 7.07
CA LEU A 613 -7.35 -10.72 6.92
C LEU A 613 -7.48 -11.61 5.68
N ALA A 614 -6.96 -11.18 4.54
CA ALA A 614 -6.99 -11.97 3.30
C ALA A 614 -6.25 -13.31 3.46
N ALA A 615 -5.10 -13.31 4.12
CA ALA A 615 -4.34 -14.53 4.42
C ALA A 615 -5.12 -15.49 5.33
N ALA A 616 -5.81 -14.94 6.34
CA ALA A 616 -6.66 -15.73 7.23
C ALA A 616 -7.83 -16.37 6.49
N GLN A 617 -8.52 -15.61 5.66
CA GLN A 617 -9.63 -16.12 4.86
C GLN A 617 -9.18 -17.21 3.88
N ALA A 618 -8.03 -17.03 3.24
CA ALA A 618 -7.45 -18.03 2.38
C ALA A 618 -7.15 -19.35 3.12
N ALA A 619 -6.57 -19.26 4.31
CA ALA A 619 -6.27 -20.42 5.15
C ALA A 619 -7.51 -21.15 5.65
N ILE A 620 -8.58 -20.42 6.00
CA ILE A 620 -9.85 -21.01 6.42
C ILE A 620 -10.53 -21.75 5.26
N LYS A 621 -10.54 -21.13 4.07
CA LYS A 621 -11.14 -21.72 2.87
C LYS A 621 -10.38 -22.95 2.37
N LYS A 622 -9.06 -22.90 2.45
CA LYS A 622 -8.17 -23.99 1.98
C LYS A 622 -6.94 -24.10 2.89
N PRO A 623 -7.05 -24.81 4.02
CA PRO A 623 -5.91 -25.02 4.90
C PRO A 623 -4.75 -25.73 4.15
N ARG A 624 -3.53 -25.36 4.46
CA ARG A 624 -2.35 -26.09 4.00
C ARG A 624 -2.23 -27.39 4.78
N ALA A 625 -1.71 -28.41 4.10
CA ALA A 625 -1.45 -29.72 4.70
C ALA A 625 -0.34 -29.67 5.76
#